data_69f54143fe33983ca854a049520f5f21
#
_entry.id   69f54143fe33983ca854a049520f5f21
#
_cell.length_a   1.000
_cell.length_b   1.000
_cell.length_c   1.000
_cell.angle_alpha   90.00
_cell.angle_beta   90.00
_cell.angle_gamma   90.00
#
_symmetry.space_group_name_H-M   'P 1'
#
loop_
_entity.id
_entity.type
_entity.pdbx_description
1 polymer ?
#
loop_
_entity_poly.entity_id
_entity_poly.type
_entity_poly.pdbx_seq_one_letter_code
_entity_poly.pdbx_strand_id
1 'polypeptide(L)'
;MVNRIAKKINKQSFLNKVRIIYTLLVMLPVLVLEIFVLYSSTNFIKEQQLLEAKETIERNHLNIENQIKMCEKSVLYVTCNSVLREFLSLDDSEYKKRIQMTSNVNNLIYNAWLSNSYFSKMEVYSDKRISNNDAVFKKASDLEDNSWYEASWNSADTLWWNENGKYFITRRIAMSLPNRVYGVLRAEVKEKVFSDSISMFSEMPVDIQVKNGSAVLLEYNNEGEVNENSAGYEEERNLNDTGWKIIYRIDASYFSSAFHPRIIGSVVIVVLLLLLGFIGVNKSARSLLHYLYQIIDQVKKVKDGNFEIQIAESSQDEIGELARNINKMLRKIQTLIDEVYKSKLDKKSLELDLLQSKINPHFLYNNLSAINWIAIEKGEDRIYEITTELATFYRTALNKGINVDHLNVEVENIKAYV
;
A
#
# COMPACT_ATOMS: atom_id res chain seq x y z
N MET A 1 30.23 12.78 9.21
CA MET A 1 29.71 11.62 8.41
C MET A 1 29.21 12.06 7.04
N VAL A 2 28.37 13.07 6.92
CA VAL A 2 27.81 13.61 5.67
C VAL A 2 28.88 14.00 4.63
N ASN A 3 29.94 14.72 5.03
CA ASN A 3 31.05 15.12 4.14
C ASN A 3 31.86 13.95 3.58
N ARG A 4 31.97 12.82 4.28
CA ARG A 4 32.63 11.59 3.77
C ARG A 4 31.75 10.89 2.73
N ILE A 5 30.43 10.86 2.92
CA ILE A 5 29.46 10.26 2.00
C ILE A 5 29.39 11.10 0.73
N ALA A 6 29.28 12.43 0.85
CA ALA A 6 29.29 13.34 -0.29
C ALA A 6 30.56 13.21 -1.15
N LYS A 7 31.75 13.06 -0.52
CA LYS A 7 33.04 12.86 -1.21
C LYS A 7 33.14 11.52 -1.93
N LYS A 8 32.48 10.48 -1.38
CA LYS A 8 32.42 9.13 -1.98
C LYS A 8 31.45 9.08 -3.18
N ILE A 9 30.31 9.80 -3.06
CA ILE A 9 29.32 9.94 -4.12
C ILE A 9 29.90 10.74 -5.30
N ASN A 10 30.72 11.77 -5.03
CA ASN A 10 31.29 12.63 -6.07
C ASN A 10 32.28 11.89 -6.99
N LYS A 11 32.86 10.79 -6.55
CA LYS A 11 33.76 9.94 -7.36
C LYS A 11 33.03 8.91 -8.23
N GLN A 12 31.70 8.76 -8.10
CA GLN A 12 30.95 7.77 -8.87
C GLN A 12 30.48 8.31 -10.22
N SER A 13 30.15 7.39 -11.14
CA SER A 13 29.54 7.75 -12.42
C SER A 13 28.22 8.49 -12.22
N PHE A 14 27.85 9.33 -13.16
CA PHE A 14 26.59 10.11 -13.09
C PHE A 14 25.37 9.20 -12.88
N LEU A 15 25.31 8.06 -13.58
CA LEU A 15 24.24 7.09 -13.44
C LEU A 15 24.10 6.58 -11.99
N ASN A 16 25.22 6.29 -11.34
CA ASN A 16 25.23 5.84 -9.95
C ASN A 16 24.80 6.97 -8.99
N LYS A 17 25.17 8.21 -9.27
CA LYS A 17 24.69 9.37 -8.49
C LYS A 17 23.17 9.48 -8.57
N VAL A 18 22.59 9.39 -9.77
CA VAL A 18 21.13 9.43 -9.98
C VAL A 18 20.43 8.29 -9.24
N ARG A 19 20.98 7.06 -9.29
CA ARG A 19 20.44 5.92 -8.53
C ARG A 19 20.44 6.16 -7.02
N ILE A 20 21.54 6.66 -6.48
CA ILE A 20 21.67 6.96 -5.05
C ILE A 20 20.67 8.04 -4.64
N ILE A 21 20.55 9.11 -5.43
CA ILE A 21 19.59 10.19 -5.17
C ILE A 21 18.16 9.64 -5.18
N TYR A 22 17.79 8.83 -6.18
CA TYR A 22 16.47 8.21 -6.25
C TYR A 22 16.20 7.31 -5.03
N THR A 23 17.19 6.47 -4.66
CA THR A 23 17.06 5.58 -3.50
C THR A 23 16.87 6.34 -2.20
N LEU A 24 17.68 7.39 -1.97
CA LEU A 24 17.61 8.16 -0.74
C LEU A 24 16.41 9.11 -0.66
N LEU A 25 16.04 9.72 -1.78
CA LEU A 25 15.07 10.81 -1.81
C LEU A 25 13.64 10.32 -2.12
N VAL A 26 13.49 9.18 -2.79
CA VAL A 26 12.20 8.60 -3.16
C VAL A 26 11.94 7.28 -2.46
N MET A 27 12.82 6.27 -2.64
CA MET A 27 12.55 4.93 -2.10
C MET A 27 12.52 4.92 -0.58
N LEU A 28 13.47 5.57 0.09
CA LEU A 28 13.56 5.55 1.54
C LEU A 28 12.38 6.25 2.23
N PRO A 29 11.97 7.48 1.84
CA PRO A 29 10.78 8.11 2.42
C PRO A 29 9.49 7.32 2.14
N VAL A 30 9.34 6.73 0.94
CA VAL A 30 8.16 5.92 0.61
C VAL A 30 8.10 4.68 1.48
N LEU A 31 9.22 3.99 1.72
CA LEU A 31 9.27 2.83 2.61
C LEU A 31 8.97 3.21 4.06
N VAL A 32 9.49 4.34 4.55
CA VAL A 32 9.17 4.83 5.90
C VAL A 32 7.69 5.16 6.03
N LEU A 33 7.11 5.80 5.02
CA LEU A 33 5.70 6.12 4.99
C LEU A 33 4.83 4.86 4.94
N GLU A 34 5.23 3.85 4.16
CA GLU A 34 4.53 2.56 4.10
C GLU A 34 4.54 1.85 5.45
N ILE A 35 5.68 1.79 6.13
CA ILE A 35 5.78 1.21 7.48
C ILE A 35 4.86 1.96 8.45
N PHE A 36 4.82 3.28 8.39
CA PHE A 36 3.92 4.08 9.23
C PHE A 36 2.45 3.82 8.93
N VAL A 37 2.07 3.75 7.66
CA VAL A 37 0.69 3.45 7.24
C VAL A 37 0.28 2.05 7.68
N LEU A 38 1.15 1.04 7.51
CA LEU A 38 0.89 -0.33 7.97
C LEU A 38 0.70 -0.39 9.48
N TYR A 39 1.58 0.26 10.24
CA TYR A 39 1.47 0.31 11.71
C TYR A 39 0.18 1.00 12.16
N SER A 40 -0.15 2.14 11.57
CA SER A 40 -1.37 2.90 11.90
C SER A 40 -2.63 2.11 11.51
N SER A 41 -2.64 1.50 10.33
CA SER A 41 -3.76 0.69 9.85
C SER A 41 -4.00 -0.54 10.70
N THR A 42 -2.93 -1.24 11.12
CA THR A 42 -3.06 -2.41 12.00
C THR A 42 -3.65 -2.05 13.36
N ASN A 43 -3.21 -0.97 13.97
CA ASN A 43 -3.75 -0.51 15.25
C ASN A 43 -5.21 -0.09 15.11
N PHE A 44 -5.55 0.66 14.06
CA PHE A 44 -6.93 1.08 13.80
C PHE A 44 -7.88 -0.12 13.62
N ILE A 45 -7.47 -1.14 12.85
CA ILE A 45 -8.30 -2.34 12.65
C ILE A 45 -8.47 -3.10 13.96
N LYS A 46 -7.41 -3.25 14.77
CA LYS A 46 -7.52 -3.89 16.09
C LYS A 46 -8.50 -3.17 17.01
N GLU A 47 -8.45 -1.85 17.06
CA GLU A 47 -9.41 -1.06 17.85
C GLU A 47 -10.84 -1.24 17.37
N GLN A 48 -11.06 -1.26 16.05
CA GLN A 48 -12.38 -1.50 15.46
C GLN A 48 -12.90 -2.90 15.79
N GLN A 49 -12.06 -3.93 15.63
CA GLN A 49 -12.45 -5.31 15.97
C GLN A 49 -12.74 -5.48 17.47
N LEU A 50 -11.95 -4.83 18.34
CA LEU A 50 -12.20 -4.83 19.78
C LEU A 50 -13.53 -4.14 20.13
N LEU A 51 -13.84 -3.03 19.48
CA LEU A 51 -15.11 -2.34 19.66
C LEU A 51 -16.28 -3.21 19.20
N GLU A 52 -16.19 -3.82 18.03
CA GLU A 52 -17.20 -4.73 17.50
C GLU A 52 -17.42 -5.94 18.42
N ALA A 53 -16.34 -6.51 18.94
CA ALA A 53 -16.39 -7.60 19.89
C ALA A 53 -17.16 -7.19 21.17
N LYS A 54 -16.83 -6.03 21.76
CA LYS A 54 -17.50 -5.51 22.93
C LYS A 54 -18.99 -5.24 22.70
N GLU A 55 -19.34 -4.62 21.58
CA GLU A 55 -20.73 -4.37 21.22
C GLU A 55 -21.51 -5.67 21.02
N THR A 56 -20.88 -6.68 20.42
CA THR A 56 -21.52 -7.99 20.23
C THR A 56 -21.72 -8.72 21.54
N ILE A 57 -20.73 -8.69 22.45
CA ILE A 57 -20.85 -9.21 23.82
C ILE A 57 -21.97 -8.50 24.56
N GLU A 58 -22.02 -7.17 24.52
CA GLU A 58 -23.08 -6.40 25.19
C GLU A 58 -24.48 -6.76 24.68
N ARG A 59 -24.64 -6.83 23.35
CA ARG A 59 -25.92 -7.22 22.73
C ARG A 59 -26.33 -8.65 23.10
N ASN A 60 -25.38 -9.60 23.09
CA ASN A 60 -25.64 -10.99 23.49
C ASN A 60 -26.03 -11.05 24.97
N HIS A 61 -25.27 -10.39 25.82
CA HIS A 61 -25.54 -10.34 27.26
C HIS A 61 -26.94 -9.77 27.58
N LEU A 62 -27.29 -8.62 27.01
CA LEU A 62 -28.60 -8.03 27.14
C LEU A 62 -29.74 -8.92 26.66
N ASN A 63 -29.46 -9.69 25.55
CA ASN A 63 -30.47 -10.62 25.04
C ASN A 63 -30.69 -11.77 25.99
N ILE A 64 -29.63 -12.39 26.52
CA ILE A 64 -29.72 -13.43 27.53
C ILE A 64 -30.46 -12.93 28.80
N GLU A 65 -30.10 -11.74 29.32
CA GLU A 65 -30.80 -11.16 30.46
C GLU A 65 -32.29 -10.94 30.19
N ASN A 66 -32.66 -10.47 29.00
CA ASN A 66 -34.07 -10.30 28.63
C ASN A 66 -34.81 -11.64 28.56
N GLN A 67 -34.15 -12.69 28.06
CA GLN A 67 -34.75 -14.05 28.03
C GLN A 67 -34.93 -14.60 29.43
N ILE A 68 -33.96 -14.42 30.33
CA ILE A 68 -34.05 -14.77 31.76
C ILE A 68 -35.21 -14.04 32.39
N LYS A 69 -35.31 -12.72 32.23
CA LYS A 69 -36.43 -11.91 32.77
C LYS A 69 -37.78 -12.31 32.18
N MET A 70 -37.86 -12.74 30.94
CA MET A 70 -39.08 -13.27 30.35
C MET A 70 -39.53 -14.58 31.05
N CYS A 71 -38.57 -15.47 31.33
CA CYS A 71 -38.85 -16.69 32.08
C CYS A 71 -39.33 -16.39 33.49
N GLU A 72 -38.65 -15.51 34.19
CA GLU A 72 -39.05 -15.09 35.57
C GLU A 72 -40.43 -14.44 35.61
N LYS A 73 -40.73 -13.54 34.66
CA LYS A 73 -42.06 -12.92 34.55
C LYS A 73 -43.17 -13.95 34.33
N SER A 74 -42.91 -14.97 33.51
CA SER A 74 -43.87 -16.07 33.28
C SER A 74 -44.12 -16.87 34.54
N VAL A 75 -43.06 -17.21 35.29
CA VAL A 75 -43.18 -17.89 36.61
C VAL A 75 -43.90 -17.01 37.60
N LEU A 76 -43.55 -15.73 37.66
CA LEU A 76 -44.23 -14.74 38.52
C LEU A 76 -45.74 -14.62 38.22
N TYR A 77 -46.08 -14.54 36.90
CA TYR A 77 -47.47 -14.47 36.46
C TYR A 77 -48.29 -15.66 36.96
N VAL A 78 -47.76 -16.87 36.85
CA VAL A 78 -48.45 -18.09 37.33
C VAL A 78 -48.55 -18.11 38.84
N THR A 79 -47.43 -17.87 39.56
CA THR A 79 -47.42 -17.97 41.04
C THR A 79 -48.19 -16.85 41.72
N CYS A 80 -48.38 -15.70 41.09
CA CYS A 80 -49.19 -14.60 41.61
C CYS A 80 -50.65 -14.64 41.17
N ASN A 81 -51.03 -15.57 40.31
CA ASN A 81 -52.40 -15.65 39.80
C ASN A 81 -53.40 -16.03 40.91
N SER A 82 -54.49 -15.29 41.00
CA SER A 82 -55.51 -15.47 42.03
C SER A 82 -56.22 -16.83 41.94
N VAL A 83 -56.45 -17.33 40.71
CA VAL A 83 -57.11 -18.62 40.47
C VAL A 83 -56.26 -19.79 41.00
N LEU A 84 -54.93 -19.79 40.74
CA LEU A 84 -54.03 -20.81 41.28
C LEU A 84 -53.93 -20.73 42.80
N ARG A 85 -53.83 -19.53 43.37
CA ARG A 85 -53.75 -19.31 44.81
C ARG A 85 -55.07 -19.75 45.54
N GLU A 86 -56.23 -19.40 45.00
CA GLU A 86 -57.51 -19.83 45.50
C GLU A 86 -57.62 -21.37 45.43
N PHE A 87 -57.26 -21.97 44.28
CA PHE A 87 -57.26 -23.42 44.10
C PHE A 87 -56.48 -24.15 45.19
N LEU A 88 -55.24 -23.70 45.46
CA LEU A 88 -54.35 -24.31 46.45
C LEU A 88 -54.77 -23.99 47.91
N SER A 89 -55.56 -22.95 48.15
CA SER A 89 -56.03 -22.60 49.47
C SER A 89 -57.29 -23.38 49.91
N LEU A 90 -58.00 -24.01 48.97
CA LEU A 90 -59.22 -24.77 49.26
C LEU A 90 -58.93 -25.93 50.19
N ASP A 91 -59.82 -26.14 51.18
CA ASP A 91 -59.76 -27.28 52.07
C ASP A 91 -60.33 -28.56 51.45
N ASP A 92 -60.02 -29.70 52.03
CA ASP A 92 -60.48 -30.99 51.55
C ASP A 92 -62.02 -31.14 51.51
N SER A 93 -62.71 -30.42 52.31
CA SER A 93 -64.20 -30.27 52.32
C SER A 93 -64.75 -29.64 51.03
N GLU A 94 -63.98 -28.80 50.35
CA GLU A 94 -64.33 -28.05 49.13
C GLU A 94 -63.97 -28.80 47.83
N TYR A 95 -63.91 -30.12 47.87
CA TYR A 95 -63.49 -30.97 46.75
C TYR A 95 -64.26 -30.70 45.45
N LYS A 96 -65.58 -30.44 45.50
CA LYS A 96 -66.36 -30.11 44.28
C LYS A 96 -65.89 -28.83 43.61
N LYS A 97 -65.60 -27.77 44.37
CA LYS A 97 -65.12 -26.52 43.90
C LYS A 97 -63.71 -26.68 43.26
N ARG A 98 -62.83 -27.50 43.86
CA ARG A 98 -61.51 -27.84 43.39
C ARG A 98 -61.56 -28.51 42.02
N ILE A 99 -62.46 -29.51 41.79
CA ILE A 99 -62.63 -30.13 40.49
C ILE A 99 -63.09 -29.11 39.44
N GLN A 100 -64.03 -28.23 39.75
CA GLN A 100 -64.46 -27.18 38.81
C GLN A 100 -63.35 -26.24 38.42
N MET A 101 -62.43 -25.90 39.33
CA MET A 101 -61.28 -25.03 39.06
C MET A 101 -60.11 -25.69 38.36
N THR A 102 -60.00 -27.05 38.40
CA THR A 102 -58.84 -27.78 37.84
C THR A 102 -58.58 -27.44 36.38
N SER A 103 -59.61 -27.38 35.56
CA SER A 103 -59.47 -27.05 34.14
C SER A 103 -58.91 -25.65 33.94
N ASN A 104 -59.41 -24.66 34.71
CA ASN A 104 -58.93 -23.29 34.60
C ASN A 104 -57.48 -23.14 35.05
N VAL A 105 -57.08 -23.82 36.11
CA VAL A 105 -55.72 -23.80 36.64
C VAL A 105 -54.75 -24.53 35.67
N ASN A 106 -55.14 -25.68 35.15
CA ASN A 106 -54.34 -26.37 34.14
C ASN A 106 -54.14 -25.49 32.87
N ASN A 107 -55.22 -24.88 32.40
CA ASN A 107 -55.15 -23.96 31.26
C ASN A 107 -54.26 -22.77 31.54
N LEU A 108 -54.28 -22.19 32.73
CA LEU A 108 -53.39 -21.13 33.13
C LEU A 108 -51.91 -21.55 33.02
N ILE A 109 -51.57 -22.70 33.59
CA ILE A 109 -50.18 -23.18 33.58
C ILE A 109 -49.76 -23.60 32.20
N TYR A 110 -50.62 -24.33 31.45
CA TYR A 110 -50.32 -24.68 30.05
C TYR A 110 -50.16 -23.48 29.14
N ASN A 111 -51.00 -22.44 29.30
CA ASN A 111 -50.86 -21.23 28.50
C ASN A 111 -49.58 -20.48 28.81
N ALA A 112 -49.19 -20.38 30.11
CA ALA A 112 -47.95 -19.78 30.51
C ALA A 112 -46.70 -20.58 29.97
N TRP A 113 -46.79 -21.89 30.04
CA TRP A 113 -45.76 -22.76 29.48
C TRP A 113 -45.67 -22.66 27.96
N LEU A 114 -46.78 -22.76 27.21
CA LEU A 114 -46.78 -22.73 25.76
C LEU A 114 -46.46 -21.35 25.19
N SER A 115 -46.81 -20.28 25.90
CA SER A 115 -46.51 -18.91 25.44
C SER A 115 -45.04 -18.51 25.54
N ASN A 116 -44.26 -19.25 26.33
CA ASN A 116 -42.80 -19.05 26.44
C ASN A 116 -42.04 -20.25 25.92
N SER A 117 -41.44 -20.11 24.75
CA SER A 117 -40.72 -21.18 24.04
C SER A 117 -39.51 -21.74 24.79
N TYR A 118 -39.04 -21.05 25.80
CA TYR A 118 -37.89 -21.45 26.61
C TYR A 118 -38.25 -22.45 27.71
N PHE A 119 -39.50 -22.69 28.02
CA PHE A 119 -39.87 -23.76 28.95
C PHE A 119 -40.02 -25.11 28.24
N SER A 120 -39.53 -26.15 28.89
CA SER A 120 -39.80 -27.54 28.52
C SER A 120 -40.94 -28.14 29.34
N LYS A 121 -41.09 -27.68 30.58
CA LYS A 121 -42.08 -28.20 31.52
C LYS A 121 -42.36 -27.20 32.64
N MET A 122 -43.62 -27.21 33.16
CA MET A 122 -43.98 -26.51 34.38
C MET A 122 -44.74 -27.44 35.32
N GLU A 123 -44.33 -27.53 36.57
CA GLU A 123 -44.91 -28.34 37.61
C GLU A 123 -45.14 -27.54 38.89
N VAL A 124 -46.23 -27.85 39.56
CA VAL A 124 -46.58 -27.31 40.89
C VAL A 124 -46.48 -28.39 41.93
N TYR A 125 -45.61 -28.20 42.90
CA TYR A 125 -45.41 -29.12 44.03
C TYR A 125 -46.20 -28.59 45.24
N SER A 126 -47.18 -29.43 45.76
CA SER A 126 -48.01 -29.10 46.90
C SER A 126 -48.48 -30.34 47.62
N ASP A 127 -48.67 -30.27 48.93
CA ASP A 127 -49.21 -31.36 49.73
C ASP A 127 -50.73 -31.49 49.66
N LYS A 128 -51.40 -30.60 48.95
CA LYS A 128 -52.85 -30.66 48.74
C LYS A 128 -53.21 -31.89 47.88
N ARG A 129 -54.27 -32.62 48.23
CA ARG A 129 -54.75 -33.78 47.45
C ARG A 129 -55.23 -33.33 46.08
N ILE A 130 -54.40 -33.52 45.11
CA ILE A 130 -54.67 -33.40 43.68
C ILE A 130 -54.66 -34.81 43.10
N SER A 131 -55.41 -35.03 42.02
CA SER A 131 -55.50 -36.35 41.36
C SER A 131 -54.07 -36.89 41.10
N ASN A 132 -53.86 -38.16 41.40
CA ASN A 132 -52.55 -38.86 41.26
C ASN A 132 -52.02 -38.93 39.82
N ASN A 133 -52.80 -38.50 38.82
CA ASN A 133 -52.48 -38.57 37.40
C ASN A 133 -52.40 -37.17 36.72
N ASP A 134 -52.13 -36.12 37.46
CA ASP A 134 -52.02 -34.78 36.88
C ASP A 134 -50.61 -34.56 36.39
N ALA A 135 -50.45 -34.16 35.11
CA ALA A 135 -49.18 -33.89 34.52
C ALA A 135 -48.48 -32.63 35.09
N VAL A 136 -49.29 -31.75 35.67
CA VAL A 136 -48.85 -30.42 36.18
C VAL A 136 -48.61 -30.43 37.67
N PHE A 137 -49.47 -31.13 38.45
CA PHE A 137 -49.37 -31.14 39.90
C PHE A 137 -48.64 -32.37 40.43
N LYS A 138 -47.73 -32.18 41.36
CA LYS A 138 -46.91 -33.20 42.04
C LYS A 138 -47.05 -33.04 43.53
N LYS A 139 -46.96 -34.19 44.26
CA LYS A 139 -46.93 -34.15 45.72
C LYS A 139 -45.59 -33.64 46.20
N ALA A 140 -45.59 -32.68 47.11
CA ALA A 140 -44.39 -32.20 47.78
C ALA A 140 -43.75 -33.25 48.66
N SER A 141 -44.57 -34.16 49.27
CA SER A 141 -44.09 -35.30 50.06
C SER A 141 -43.27 -36.37 49.27
N ASP A 142 -43.32 -36.30 47.94
CA ASP A 142 -42.54 -37.21 47.11
C ASP A 142 -41.10 -36.68 46.92
N LEU A 143 -40.80 -35.46 47.41
CA LEU A 143 -39.50 -34.80 47.40
C LEU A 143 -38.83 -35.00 48.77
N GLU A 144 -38.26 -36.16 49.02
CA GLU A 144 -37.44 -36.40 50.23
C GLU A 144 -36.11 -35.63 50.04
N ASP A 145 -35.77 -34.71 50.97
CA ASP A 145 -34.52 -33.96 51.13
C ASP A 145 -34.04 -33.19 49.87
N ASN A 146 -34.93 -32.51 49.18
CA ASN A 146 -34.54 -31.69 48.02
C ASN A 146 -34.23 -30.24 48.42
N SER A 147 -32.94 -29.87 48.30
CA SER A 147 -32.42 -28.57 48.68
C SER A 147 -33.10 -27.39 47.95
N TRP A 148 -33.46 -27.58 46.66
CA TRP A 148 -34.13 -26.53 45.89
C TRP A 148 -35.55 -26.26 46.38
N TYR A 149 -36.28 -27.30 46.85
CA TYR A 149 -37.63 -27.15 47.31
C TYR A 149 -37.67 -26.39 48.64
N GLU A 150 -36.85 -26.74 49.62
CA GLU A 150 -36.74 -26.04 50.90
C GLU A 150 -36.29 -24.59 50.75
N ALA A 151 -35.27 -24.36 49.92
CA ALA A 151 -34.81 -22.99 49.63
C ALA A 151 -35.92 -22.16 48.98
N SER A 152 -36.65 -22.71 48.03
CA SER A 152 -37.74 -22.03 47.33
C SER A 152 -38.95 -21.80 48.22
N TRP A 153 -39.25 -22.73 49.16
CA TRP A 153 -40.33 -22.60 50.13
C TRP A 153 -40.08 -21.40 51.07
N ASN A 154 -38.85 -21.21 51.46
CA ASN A 154 -38.43 -20.18 52.40
C ASN A 154 -38.14 -18.81 51.71
N SER A 155 -37.90 -18.77 50.40
CA SER A 155 -37.63 -17.54 49.65
C SER A 155 -38.87 -16.97 48.96
N ALA A 156 -39.01 -15.64 48.97
CA ALA A 156 -40.02 -14.95 48.17
C ALA A 156 -39.56 -14.72 46.74
N ASP A 157 -38.24 -14.85 46.47
CA ASP A 157 -37.62 -14.60 45.20
C ASP A 157 -37.76 -15.76 44.26
N THR A 158 -37.51 -15.53 43.00
CA THR A 158 -37.36 -16.57 41.99
C THR A 158 -35.93 -17.10 42.09
N LEU A 159 -35.77 -18.43 42.21
CA LEU A 159 -34.45 -19.05 42.31
C LEU A 159 -34.14 -19.88 41.08
N TRP A 160 -32.91 -19.76 40.60
CA TRP A 160 -32.41 -20.52 39.49
C TRP A 160 -31.55 -21.70 39.96
N TRP A 161 -31.69 -22.84 39.28
CA TRP A 161 -31.03 -24.05 39.64
C TRP A 161 -30.47 -24.76 38.40
N ASN A 162 -29.36 -25.49 38.59
CA ASN A 162 -28.86 -26.45 37.65
C ASN A 162 -28.66 -27.78 38.35
N GLU A 163 -29.31 -28.83 37.86
CA GLU A 163 -29.18 -30.23 38.35
C GLU A 163 -28.98 -31.14 37.12
N ASN A 164 -27.87 -31.89 37.10
CA ASN A 164 -27.57 -32.86 36.05
C ASN A 164 -27.70 -32.28 34.62
N GLY A 165 -27.26 -31.05 34.42
CA GLY A 165 -27.31 -30.38 33.12
C GLY A 165 -28.68 -29.85 32.72
N LYS A 166 -29.67 -29.87 33.65
CA LYS A 166 -31.00 -29.27 33.45
C LYS A 166 -31.12 -28.01 34.24
N TYR A 167 -31.63 -26.99 33.57
CA TYR A 167 -31.90 -25.68 34.21
C TYR A 167 -33.36 -25.58 34.62
N PHE A 168 -33.64 -25.02 35.79
CA PHE A 168 -34.99 -24.78 36.18
C PHE A 168 -35.11 -23.57 37.13
N ILE A 169 -36.27 -23.00 37.09
CA ILE A 169 -36.67 -21.85 37.92
C ILE A 169 -37.68 -22.33 38.92
N THR A 170 -37.52 -21.92 40.15
CA THR A 170 -38.49 -22.19 41.22
C THR A 170 -38.98 -20.91 41.87
N ARG A 171 -40.24 -20.94 42.28
CA ARG A 171 -40.83 -19.84 43.06
C ARG A 171 -41.95 -20.40 43.94
N ARG A 172 -42.01 -19.91 45.21
CA ARG A 172 -43.11 -20.23 46.13
C ARG A 172 -44.44 -19.66 45.65
N ILE A 173 -45.53 -20.37 45.95
CA ILE A 173 -46.89 -19.89 45.75
C ILE A 173 -47.47 -19.57 47.15
N ALA A 174 -47.68 -18.29 47.43
CA ALA A 174 -48.11 -17.84 48.76
C ALA A 174 -49.17 -16.78 48.62
N MET A 175 -50.07 -16.68 49.69
CA MET A 175 -50.98 -15.57 49.88
C MET A 175 -50.41 -14.61 50.94
N SER A 176 -50.60 -13.33 50.71
CA SER A 176 -50.08 -12.30 51.61
C SER A 176 -50.82 -12.26 52.95
N LEU A 177 -52.10 -12.69 52.99
CA LEU A 177 -52.94 -12.73 54.16
C LEU A 177 -53.80 -13.99 54.15
N PRO A 178 -53.64 -14.90 55.14
CA PRO A 178 -52.50 -14.99 56.04
C PRO A 178 -51.26 -15.35 55.30
N ASN A 179 -50.05 -14.92 55.73
CA ASN A 179 -48.78 -15.25 55.10
C ASN A 179 -48.52 -16.77 55.12
N ARG A 180 -49.13 -17.47 54.21
CA ARG A 180 -49.07 -18.93 54.10
C ARG A 180 -48.62 -19.37 52.71
N VAL A 181 -47.63 -20.26 52.70
CA VAL A 181 -47.13 -20.92 51.48
C VAL A 181 -47.97 -22.13 51.20
N TYR A 182 -48.41 -22.33 49.98
CA TYR A 182 -49.25 -23.44 49.54
C TYR A 182 -48.54 -24.41 48.63
N GLY A 183 -47.38 -24.06 48.08
CA GLY A 183 -46.59 -24.90 47.20
C GLY A 183 -45.47 -24.14 46.53
N VAL A 184 -44.74 -24.85 45.67
CA VAL A 184 -43.65 -24.31 44.86
C VAL A 184 -43.91 -24.64 43.40
N LEU A 185 -43.81 -23.65 42.50
CA LEU A 185 -43.77 -23.85 41.08
C LEU A 185 -42.34 -24.13 40.69
N ARG A 186 -42.13 -25.18 39.88
CA ARG A 186 -40.88 -25.50 39.20
C ARG A 186 -41.10 -25.46 37.70
N ALA A 187 -40.33 -24.63 36.99
CA ALA A 187 -40.32 -24.54 35.52
C ALA A 187 -38.97 -24.98 34.96
N GLU A 188 -38.94 -26.04 34.21
CA GLU A 188 -37.73 -26.54 33.53
C GLU A 188 -37.47 -25.67 32.30
N VAL A 189 -36.27 -25.09 32.22
CA VAL A 189 -35.86 -24.12 31.20
C VAL A 189 -34.90 -24.85 30.21
N LYS A 190 -35.14 -24.67 28.91
CA LYS A 190 -34.28 -25.21 27.86
C LYS A 190 -32.97 -24.44 27.84
N GLU A 191 -31.90 -25.14 27.55
CA GLU A 191 -30.55 -24.54 27.29
C GLU A 191 -30.58 -23.40 26.26
N LYS A 192 -31.58 -23.45 25.39
CA LYS A 192 -31.81 -22.46 24.34
C LYS A 192 -31.89 -21.01 24.88
N VAL A 193 -32.26 -20.80 26.16
CA VAL A 193 -32.26 -19.49 26.78
C VAL A 193 -30.89 -18.83 26.80
N PHE A 194 -29.83 -19.63 26.83
CA PHE A 194 -28.45 -19.15 26.79
C PHE A 194 -27.85 -19.19 25.40
N SER A 195 -28.28 -20.13 24.56
CA SER A 195 -27.65 -20.42 23.26
C SER A 195 -28.31 -19.72 22.07
N ASP A 196 -29.52 -19.22 22.20
CA ASP A 196 -30.29 -18.67 21.06
C ASP A 196 -29.61 -17.43 20.40
N SER A 197 -28.89 -16.66 21.19
CA SER A 197 -28.17 -15.47 20.73
C SER A 197 -26.70 -15.70 20.34
N ILE A 198 -26.22 -16.94 20.47
CA ILE A 198 -24.82 -17.31 20.15
C ILE A 198 -24.51 -17.11 18.66
N SER A 199 -25.51 -17.24 17.80
CA SER A 199 -25.37 -16.95 16.35
C SER A 199 -24.87 -15.53 16.05
N MET A 200 -24.94 -14.60 17.00
CA MET A 200 -24.36 -13.25 16.87
C MET A 200 -22.83 -13.27 16.73
N PHE A 201 -22.17 -14.35 17.13
CA PHE A 201 -20.74 -14.56 17.04
C PHE A 201 -20.32 -15.42 15.82
N SER A 202 -21.17 -15.54 14.81
CA SER A 202 -20.92 -16.43 13.65
C SER A 202 -19.60 -16.17 12.93
N GLU A 203 -19.09 -14.93 12.97
CA GLU A 203 -17.83 -14.52 12.34
C GLU A 203 -16.67 -14.34 13.35
N MET A 204 -16.93 -14.58 14.64
CA MET A 204 -15.94 -14.43 15.71
C MET A 204 -15.70 -15.78 16.38
N PRO A 205 -14.44 -16.28 16.40
CA PRO A 205 -14.10 -17.45 17.20
C PRO A 205 -14.23 -17.10 18.69
N VAL A 206 -15.27 -17.64 19.32
CA VAL A 206 -15.64 -17.35 20.72
C VAL A 206 -15.86 -18.61 21.52
N ASP A 207 -15.38 -18.59 22.77
CA ASP A 207 -15.76 -19.50 23.83
C ASP A 207 -16.64 -18.75 24.84
N ILE A 208 -17.82 -19.28 25.10
CA ILE A 208 -18.79 -18.71 26.06
C ILE A 208 -19.03 -19.72 27.16
N GLN A 209 -18.73 -19.38 28.39
CA GLN A 209 -18.96 -20.21 29.55
C GLN A 209 -19.93 -19.55 30.52
N VAL A 210 -20.98 -20.26 30.90
CA VAL A 210 -21.85 -19.86 32.00
C VAL A 210 -21.42 -20.62 33.26
N LYS A 211 -21.14 -19.91 34.36
CA LYS A 211 -20.60 -20.49 35.61
C LYS A 211 -21.47 -20.15 36.80
N ASN A 212 -21.57 -21.10 37.73
CA ASN A 212 -22.08 -20.89 39.10
C ASN A 212 -20.94 -21.17 40.09
N GLY A 213 -20.32 -20.11 40.59
CA GLY A 213 -19.07 -20.25 41.36
C GLY A 213 -17.96 -20.87 40.50
N SER A 214 -17.43 -22.02 40.90
CA SER A 214 -16.42 -22.76 40.16
C SER A 214 -16.98 -23.75 39.15
N ALA A 215 -18.27 -24.07 39.20
CA ALA A 215 -18.90 -25.05 38.30
C ALA A 215 -19.27 -24.41 36.96
N VAL A 216 -18.80 -25.02 35.86
CA VAL A 216 -19.22 -24.66 34.49
C VAL A 216 -20.57 -25.32 34.25
N LEU A 217 -21.58 -24.53 33.99
CA LEU A 217 -22.96 -24.96 33.72
C LEU A 217 -23.18 -25.21 32.22
N LEU A 218 -22.64 -24.34 31.40
CA LEU A 218 -22.73 -24.39 29.95
C LEU A 218 -21.38 -23.93 29.35
N GLU A 219 -20.96 -24.62 28.33
CA GLU A 219 -19.82 -24.22 27.50
C GLU A 219 -20.22 -24.31 26.04
N TYR A 220 -19.95 -23.22 25.32
CA TYR A 220 -20.18 -23.13 23.88
C TYR A 220 -18.95 -22.61 23.20
N ASN A 221 -18.49 -23.34 22.18
CA ASN A 221 -17.37 -22.97 21.36
C ASN A 221 -17.75 -23.15 19.88
N ASN A 222 -17.54 -22.15 19.03
CA ASN A 222 -17.93 -22.20 17.62
C ASN A 222 -16.79 -22.61 16.67
N GLU A 223 -15.51 -22.38 17.02
CA GLU A 223 -14.36 -22.70 16.17
C GLU A 223 -13.14 -23.17 16.98
N GLY A 224 -13.09 -24.47 17.32
CA GLY A 224 -11.94 -25.05 18.00
C GLY A 224 -11.82 -24.64 19.48
N GLU A 225 -10.87 -25.23 20.20
CA GLU A 225 -10.67 -24.91 21.63
C GLU A 225 -10.03 -23.53 21.79
N VAL A 226 -10.86 -22.49 22.00
CA VAL A 226 -10.40 -21.22 22.54
C VAL A 226 -10.12 -21.46 24.04
N ASN A 227 -8.87 -21.69 24.41
CA ASN A 227 -8.49 -21.85 25.80
C ASN A 227 -7.93 -20.53 26.38
N GLU A 228 -7.72 -20.51 27.70
CA GLU A 228 -7.23 -19.31 28.40
C GLU A 228 -5.92 -18.76 27.81
N ASN A 229 -5.09 -19.62 27.22
CA ASN A 229 -3.79 -19.22 26.64
C ASN A 229 -3.93 -18.65 25.21
N SER A 230 -5.02 -18.93 24.51
CA SER A 230 -5.28 -18.40 23.16
C SER A 230 -6.19 -17.17 23.14
N ALA A 231 -6.79 -16.80 24.29
CA ALA A 231 -7.69 -15.67 24.39
C ALA A 231 -6.97 -14.34 24.10
N GLY A 232 -7.44 -13.64 23.06
CA GLY A 232 -7.02 -12.27 22.75
C GLY A 232 -7.82 -11.21 23.51
N TYR A 233 -9.04 -11.56 23.90
CA TYR A 233 -9.91 -10.74 24.74
C TYR A 233 -10.80 -11.61 25.61
N GLU A 234 -10.91 -11.28 26.89
CA GLU A 234 -11.81 -11.92 27.85
C GLU A 234 -12.64 -10.90 28.57
N GLU A 235 -13.94 -11.17 28.74
CA GLU A 235 -14.86 -10.34 29.48
C GLU A 235 -15.80 -11.20 30.33
N GLU A 236 -15.92 -10.85 31.62
CA GLU A 236 -16.81 -11.51 32.57
C GLU A 236 -18.00 -10.57 32.89
N ARG A 237 -19.20 -11.12 32.82
CA ARG A 237 -20.45 -10.40 33.16
C ARG A 237 -21.28 -11.22 34.13
N ASN A 238 -21.92 -10.55 35.10
CA ASN A 238 -22.88 -11.19 35.97
C ASN A 238 -24.25 -11.28 35.28
N LEU A 239 -24.89 -12.43 35.34
CA LEU A 239 -26.28 -12.60 34.95
C LEU A 239 -27.13 -12.24 36.15
N ASN A 240 -27.70 -11.06 36.12
CA ASN A 240 -28.54 -10.53 37.20
C ASN A 240 -29.68 -11.54 37.52
N ASP A 241 -30.10 -11.58 38.78
CA ASP A 241 -31.16 -12.43 39.32
C ASP A 241 -30.87 -13.96 39.37
N THR A 242 -29.85 -14.45 38.69
CA THR A 242 -29.49 -15.89 38.70
C THR A 242 -28.39 -16.24 39.67
N GLY A 243 -27.51 -15.31 40.01
CA GLY A 243 -26.28 -15.53 40.76
C GLY A 243 -25.17 -16.14 39.94
N TRP A 244 -25.38 -16.31 38.62
CA TRP A 244 -24.41 -16.91 37.68
C TRP A 244 -23.61 -15.82 36.96
N LYS A 245 -22.49 -16.26 36.37
CA LYS A 245 -21.62 -15.43 35.56
C LYS A 245 -21.48 -16.01 34.16
N ILE A 246 -21.37 -15.13 33.19
CA ILE A 246 -21.04 -15.49 31.83
C ILE A 246 -19.67 -14.95 31.47
N ILE A 247 -18.82 -15.78 30.92
CA ILE A 247 -17.45 -15.43 30.48
C ILE A 247 -17.40 -15.57 28.96
N TYR A 248 -16.98 -14.51 28.32
CA TYR A 248 -16.76 -14.45 26.88
C TYR A 248 -15.26 -14.42 26.63
N ARG A 249 -14.74 -15.36 25.81
CA ARG A 249 -13.35 -15.39 25.38
C ARG A 249 -13.32 -15.37 23.86
N ILE A 250 -12.65 -14.38 23.28
CA ILE A 250 -12.47 -14.26 21.84
C ILE A 250 -11.02 -14.61 21.52
N ASP A 251 -10.80 -15.47 20.53
CA ASP A 251 -9.46 -15.92 20.15
C ASP A 251 -8.60 -14.78 19.60
N ALA A 252 -7.29 -14.81 19.89
CA ALA A 252 -6.34 -13.83 19.40
C ALA A 252 -6.22 -13.84 17.86
N SER A 253 -6.53 -14.97 17.21
CA SER A 253 -6.53 -15.07 15.74
C SER A 253 -7.54 -14.14 15.08
N TYR A 254 -8.67 -13.87 15.73
CA TYR A 254 -9.65 -12.89 15.26
C TYR A 254 -9.02 -11.53 15.00
N PHE A 255 -8.19 -11.06 15.95
CA PHE A 255 -7.52 -9.77 15.87
C PHE A 255 -6.30 -9.76 14.92
N SER A 256 -5.86 -10.91 14.43
CA SER A 256 -4.69 -11.02 13.53
C SER A 256 -5.05 -11.41 12.10
N SER A 257 -6.12 -12.16 11.88
CA SER A 257 -6.48 -12.72 10.56
C SER A 257 -6.84 -11.68 9.51
N ALA A 258 -7.49 -10.59 9.91
CA ALA A 258 -7.94 -9.53 9.00
C ALA A 258 -6.78 -8.69 8.38
N PHE A 259 -5.56 -8.83 8.90
CA PHE A 259 -4.42 -8.03 8.45
C PHE A 259 -3.72 -8.59 7.22
N HIS A 260 -3.57 -9.91 7.12
CA HIS A 260 -2.71 -10.55 6.13
C HIS A 260 -2.99 -10.16 4.68
N PRO A 261 -4.21 -10.26 4.15
CA PRO A 261 -4.45 -9.96 2.74
C PRO A 261 -4.27 -8.46 2.39
N ARG A 262 -4.64 -7.56 3.31
CA ARG A 262 -4.53 -6.11 3.10
C ARG A 262 -3.08 -5.64 3.16
N ILE A 263 -2.29 -6.15 4.12
CA ILE A 263 -0.85 -5.87 4.25
C ILE A 263 -0.12 -6.37 3.00
N ILE A 264 -0.34 -7.61 2.59
CA ILE A 264 0.31 -8.17 1.39
C ILE A 264 -0.04 -7.32 0.16
N GLY A 265 -1.31 -6.94 0.00
CA GLY A 265 -1.76 -6.13 -1.12
C GLY A 265 -1.06 -4.77 -1.18
N SER A 266 -0.99 -4.02 -0.07
CA SER A 266 -0.34 -2.71 -0.04
C SER A 266 1.16 -2.80 -0.29
N VAL A 267 1.85 -3.76 0.33
CA VAL A 267 3.29 -3.99 0.13
C VAL A 267 3.59 -4.33 -1.32
N VAL A 268 2.80 -5.21 -1.95
CA VAL A 268 2.97 -5.57 -3.37
C VAL A 268 2.82 -4.35 -4.27
N ILE A 269 1.80 -3.53 -4.05
CA ILE A 269 1.57 -2.30 -4.82
C ILE A 269 2.75 -1.35 -4.68
N VAL A 270 3.21 -1.08 -3.46
CA VAL A 270 4.33 -0.15 -3.21
C VAL A 270 5.63 -0.68 -3.84
N VAL A 271 5.92 -1.97 -3.71
CA VAL A 271 7.10 -2.59 -4.35
C VAL A 271 7.04 -2.46 -5.87
N LEU A 272 5.88 -2.72 -6.48
CA LEU A 272 5.70 -2.55 -7.93
C LEU A 272 5.92 -1.09 -8.37
N LEU A 273 5.36 -0.12 -7.65
CA LEU A 273 5.54 1.31 -7.94
C LEU A 273 7.02 1.73 -7.82
N LEU A 274 7.73 1.27 -6.80
CA LEU A 274 9.15 1.54 -6.61
C LEU A 274 10.00 0.91 -7.72
N LEU A 275 9.68 -0.31 -8.16
CA LEU A 275 10.35 -0.97 -9.28
C LEU A 275 10.11 -0.24 -10.59
N LEU A 276 8.88 0.13 -10.90
CA LEU A 276 8.53 0.89 -12.11
C LEU A 276 9.24 2.26 -12.12
N GLY A 277 9.23 2.97 -11.00
CA GLY A 277 9.96 4.22 -10.84
C GLY A 277 11.47 4.04 -11.03
N PHE A 278 12.07 3.00 -10.45
CA PHE A 278 13.49 2.69 -10.61
C PHE A 278 13.86 2.39 -12.08
N ILE A 279 13.03 1.60 -12.78
CA ILE A 279 13.22 1.30 -14.20
C ILE A 279 13.09 2.60 -15.03
N GLY A 280 12.08 3.42 -14.77
CA GLY A 280 11.85 4.68 -15.45
C GLY A 280 13.03 5.64 -15.30
N VAL A 281 13.48 5.86 -14.06
CA VAL A 281 14.66 6.72 -13.78
C VAL A 281 15.92 6.20 -14.43
N ASN A 282 16.18 4.88 -14.41
CA ASN A 282 17.33 4.29 -15.07
C ASN A 282 17.28 4.45 -16.60
N LYS A 283 16.12 4.24 -17.21
CA LYS A 283 15.92 4.39 -18.66
C LYS A 283 16.13 5.86 -19.07
N SER A 284 15.52 6.80 -18.36
CA SER A 284 15.68 8.24 -18.64
C SER A 284 17.10 8.73 -18.44
N ALA A 285 17.74 8.33 -17.32
CA ALA A 285 19.14 8.70 -17.08
C ALA A 285 20.12 8.12 -18.11
N ARG A 286 19.91 6.89 -18.59
CA ARG A 286 20.71 6.30 -19.65
C ARG A 286 20.52 7.01 -20.99
N SER A 287 19.27 7.40 -21.31
CA SER A 287 18.95 8.13 -22.53
C SER A 287 19.66 9.48 -22.56
N LEU A 288 19.56 10.28 -21.47
CA LEU A 288 20.26 11.55 -21.34
C LEU A 288 21.78 11.40 -21.43
N LEU A 289 22.35 10.39 -20.76
CA LEU A 289 23.78 10.14 -20.81
C LEU A 289 24.25 9.72 -22.20
N HIS A 290 23.45 8.98 -22.94
CA HIS A 290 23.79 8.56 -24.29
C HIS A 290 23.99 9.77 -25.22
N TYR A 291 23.08 10.74 -25.17
CA TYR A 291 23.24 11.99 -25.95
C TYR A 291 24.47 12.81 -25.51
N LEU A 292 24.73 12.93 -24.22
CA LEU A 292 25.91 13.62 -23.71
C LEU A 292 27.23 12.92 -24.17
N TYR A 293 27.27 11.60 -24.12
CA TYR A 293 28.43 10.85 -24.58
C TYR A 293 28.66 10.99 -26.11
N GLN A 294 27.57 11.04 -26.88
CA GLN A 294 27.67 11.33 -28.32
C GLN A 294 28.29 12.72 -28.56
N ILE A 295 27.86 13.74 -27.87
CA ILE A 295 28.43 15.08 -27.96
C ILE A 295 29.91 15.07 -27.58
N ILE A 296 30.26 14.44 -26.44
CA ILE A 296 31.66 14.34 -25.98
C ILE A 296 32.54 13.63 -26.99
N ASP A 297 32.05 12.54 -27.58
CA ASP A 297 32.80 11.79 -28.57
C ASP A 297 33.06 12.58 -29.88
N GLN A 298 32.04 13.29 -30.35
CA GLN A 298 32.18 14.18 -31.50
C GLN A 298 33.16 15.33 -31.20
N VAL A 299 33.05 15.98 -30.03
CA VAL A 299 33.97 17.06 -29.61
C VAL A 299 35.42 16.54 -29.49
N LYS A 300 35.65 15.29 -29.09
CA LYS A 300 37.02 14.70 -29.08
C LYS A 300 37.64 14.65 -30.48
N LYS A 301 36.87 14.35 -31.50
CA LYS A 301 37.36 14.31 -32.90
C LYS A 301 37.80 15.67 -33.40
N VAL A 302 37.24 16.76 -32.89
CA VAL A 302 37.67 18.14 -33.14
C VAL A 302 39.11 18.37 -32.68
N LYS A 303 39.51 17.74 -31.55
CA LYS A 303 40.88 17.82 -31.03
C LYS A 303 41.93 17.27 -32.03
N ASP A 304 41.53 16.32 -32.84
CA ASP A 304 42.38 15.69 -33.87
C ASP A 304 42.41 16.49 -35.18
N GLY A 305 41.88 17.72 -35.15
CA GLY A 305 41.93 18.65 -36.31
C GLY A 305 40.74 18.54 -37.26
N ASN A 306 39.76 17.72 -36.97
CA ASN A 306 38.57 17.57 -37.80
C ASN A 306 37.47 18.57 -37.35
N PHE A 307 37.39 19.71 -38.01
CA PHE A 307 36.39 20.75 -37.72
C PHE A 307 35.13 20.66 -38.58
N GLU A 308 35.07 19.73 -39.55
CA GLU A 308 33.90 19.55 -40.42
C GLU A 308 32.81 18.72 -39.80
N ILE A 309 32.99 18.29 -38.54
CA ILE A 309 32.06 17.47 -37.80
C ILE A 309 30.81 18.29 -37.45
N GLN A 310 29.65 17.70 -37.69
CA GLN A 310 28.36 18.23 -37.25
C GLN A 310 27.79 17.37 -36.14
N ILE A 311 27.54 17.95 -34.98
CA ILE A 311 26.85 17.29 -33.83
C ILE A 311 25.38 17.20 -34.14
N ALA A 312 24.78 15.99 -34.02
CA ALA A 312 23.37 15.79 -34.28
C ALA A 312 22.49 16.56 -33.27
N GLU A 313 21.58 17.38 -33.75
CA GLU A 313 20.63 18.17 -32.96
C GLU A 313 19.36 17.35 -32.66
N SER A 314 19.54 16.22 -31.95
CA SER A 314 18.47 15.22 -31.74
C SER A 314 17.48 15.60 -30.64
N SER A 315 17.70 16.66 -29.87
CA SER A 315 16.83 17.11 -28.79
C SER A 315 16.45 18.57 -28.94
N GLN A 316 15.28 18.94 -28.43
CA GLN A 316 14.79 20.33 -28.36
C GLN A 316 15.02 20.99 -27.00
N ASP A 317 15.60 20.28 -26.04
CA ASP A 317 15.91 20.70 -24.68
C ASP A 317 17.29 21.41 -24.59
N GLU A 318 17.79 21.60 -23.38
CA GLU A 318 19.08 22.22 -23.07
C GLU A 318 20.27 21.45 -23.69
N ILE A 319 20.12 20.15 -23.87
CA ILE A 319 21.16 19.32 -24.53
C ILE A 319 21.21 19.62 -26.03
N GLY A 320 20.04 19.81 -26.65
CA GLY A 320 19.96 20.25 -28.05
C GLY A 320 20.48 21.67 -28.24
N GLU A 321 20.24 22.56 -27.28
CA GLU A 321 20.80 23.92 -27.28
C GLU A 321 22.34 23.89 -27.18
N LEU A 322 22.89 23.04 -26.30
CA LEU A 322 24.33 22.82 -26.21
C LEU A 322 24.92 22.34 -27.55
N ALA A 323 24.28 21.35 -28.20
CA ALA A 323 24.71 20.85 -29.52
C ALA A 323 24.73 21.97 -30.58
N ARG A 324 23.66 22.80 -30.63
CA ARG A 324 23.58 23.96 -31.55
C ARG A 324 24.67 24.98 -31.28
N ASN A 325 24.96 25.29 -30.03
CA ASN A 325 26.02 26.24 -29.67
C ASN A 325 27.40 25.71 -30.03
N ILE A 326 27.67 24.44 -29.82
CA ILE A 326 28.94 23.82 -30.26
C ILE A 326 29.04 23.85 -31.78
N ASN A 327 27.99 23.50 -32.53
CA ASN A 327 27.98 23.59 -33.97
C ASN A 327 28.25 24.99 -34.51
N LYS A 328 27.69 26.03 -33.85
CA LYS A 328 28.00 27.47 -34.19
C LYS A 328 29.46 27.79 -33.93
N MET A 329 30.02 27.31 -32.82
CA MET A 329 31.45 27.50 -32.51
C MET A 329 32.34 26.84 -33.52
N LEU A 330 32.07 25.57 -33.89
CA LEU A 330 32.82 24.86 -34.89
C LEU A 330 32.81 25.58 -36.26
N ARG A 331 31.67 26.04 -36.72
CA ARG A 331 31.56 26.83 -37.96
C ARG A 331 32.39 28.12 -37.90
N LYS A 332 32.38 28.84 -36.75
CA LYS A 332 33.18 30.06 -36.60
C LYS A 332 34.67 29.76 -36.62
N ILE A 333 35.12 28.64 -35.99
CA ILE A 333 36.53 28.18 -36.04
C ILE A 333 36.93 27.87 -37.48
N GLN A 334 36.09 27.14 -38.22
CA GLN A 334 36.35 26.82 -39.65
C GLN A 334 36.53 28.11 -40.47
N THR A 335 35.60 29.04 -40.34
CA THR A 335 35.70 30.34 -41.01
C THR A 335 37.04 31.05 -40.69
N LEU A 336 37.43 31.07 -39.40
CA LEU A 336 38.69 31.69 -38.99
C LEU A 336 39.91 30.97 -39.57
N ILE A 337 39.90 29.64 -39.66
CA ILE A 337 40.98 28.90 -40.29
C ILE A 337 41.09 29.27 -41.78
N ASP A 338 39.95 29.32 -42.48
CA ASP A 338 39.93 29.66 -43.93
C ASP A 338 40.39 31.11 -44.15
N GLU A 339 39.97 32.07 -43.29
CA GLU A 339 40.43 33.46 -43.33
C GLU A 339 41.95 33.55 -43.12
N VAL A 340 42.50 32.85 -42.13
CA VAL A 340 43.95 32.80 -41.85
C VAL A 340 44.71 32.15 -43.00
N TYR A 341 44.17 31.04 -43.54
CA TYR A 341 44.80 30.39 -44.69
C TYR A 341 44.82 31.30 -45.91
N LYS A 342 43.69 31.94 -46.23
CA LYS A 342 43.58 32.88 -47.32
C LYS A 342 44.57 34.08 -47.14
N SER A 343 44.61 34.68 -45.95
CA SER A 343 45.52 35.76 -45.60
C SER A 343 47.01 35.35 -45.80
N LYS A 344 47.36 34.08 -45.42
CA LYS A 344 48.71 33.58 -45.67
C LYS A 344 49.03 33.40 -47.15
N LEU A 345 48.07 32.93 -47.95
CA LEU A 345 48.22 32.82 -49.40
C LEU A 345 48.39 34.21 -50.03
N ASP A 346 47.53 35.16 -49.66
CA ASP A 346 47.63 36.55 -50.18
C ASP A 346 48.96 37.17 -49.78
N LYS A 347 49.45 36.98 -48.56
CA LYS A 347 50.76 37.46 -48.13
C LYS A 347 51.90 36.81 -48.97
N LYS A 348 51.83 35.48 -49.20
CA LYS A 348 52.81 34.78 -50.02
C LYS A 348 52.79 35.26 -51.47
N SER A 349 51.62 35.54 -52.04
CA SER A 349 51.47 36.12 -53.36
C SER A 349 52.11 37.51 -53.43
N LEU A 350 51.83 38.41 -52.47
CA LEU A 350 52.47 39.73 -52.41
C LEU A 350 53.96 39.66 -52.21
N GLU A 351 54.51 38.69 -51.44
CA GLU A 351 55.96 38.49 -51.30
C GLU A 351 56.59 38.08 -52.62
N LEU A 352 55.95 37.22 -53.43
CA LEU A 352 56.39 36.80 -54.74
C LEU A 352 56.37 38.02 -55.71
N ASP A 353 55.26 38.79 -55.69
CA ASP A 353 55.14 39.98 -56.55
C ASP A 353 56.23 41.01 -56.25
N LEU A 354 56.54 41.21 -54.94
CA LEU A 354 57.62 42.10 -54.50
C LEU A 354 58.99 41.58 -54.97
N LEU A 355 59.25 40.25 -54.93
CA LEU A 355 60.49 39.69 -55.41
C LEU A 355 60.66 39.84 -56.92
N GLN A 356 59.61 39.61 -57.70
CA GLN A 356 59.59 39.83 -59.14
C GLN A 356 59.75 41.32 -59.46
N SER A 357 59.18 42.24 -58.77
CA SER A 357 59.28 43.70 -58.97
C SER A 357 60.74 44.23 -58.78
N LYS A 358 61.55 43.54 -57.94
CA LYS A 358 62.96 43.90 -57.73
C LYS A 358 63.78 43.72 -58.94
N ILE A 359 63.36 42.84 -59.87
CA ILE A 359 64.01 42.75 -61.20
C ILE A 359 63.36 43.80 -62.10
N ASN A 360 64.02 44.89 -62.32
CA ASN A 360 63.53 45.92 -63.24
C ASN A 360 63.53 45.43 -64.69
N PRO A 361 62.38 45.00 -65.24
CA PRO A 361 62.38 44.41 -66.59
C PRO A 361 62.80 45.43 -67.66
N HIS A 362 62.36 46.68 -67.42
CA HIS A 362 62.70 47.73 -68.41
C HIS A 362 64.16 48.07 -68.43
N PHE A 363 64.86 48.03 -67.27
CA PHE A 363 66.30 48.18 -67.24
C PHE A 363 67.03 47.05 -67.96
N LEU A 364 66.57 45.87 -67.77
CA LEU A 364 67.17 44.64 -68.41
C LEU A 364 67.01 44.72 -69.95
N TYR A 365 65.75 45.04 -70.39
CA TYR A 365 65.51 45.16 -71.85
C TYR A 365 66.31 46.28 -72.49
N ASN A 366 66.41 47.43 -71.86
CA ASN A 366 67.15 48.52 -72.37
C ASN A 366 68.64 48.18 -72.50
N ASN A 367 69.28 47.47 -71.56
CA ASN A 367 70.64 47.04 -71.61
C ASN A 367 70.85 46.02 -72.70
N LEU A 368 69.95 45.02 -72.81
CA LEU A 368 70.02 43.96 -73.84
C LEU A 368 69.89 44.64 -75.29
N SER A 369 68.96 45.57 -75.41
CA SER A 369 68.80 46.37 -76.64
C SER A 369 70.04 47.17 -77.01
N ALA A 370 70.71 47.81 -76.03
CA ALA A 370 71.95 48.51 -76.27
C ALA A 370 73.07 47.58 -76.69
N ILE A 371 73.19 46.41 -76.09
CA ILE A 371 74.16 45.37 -76.51
C ILE A 371 73.86 44.92 -77.94
N ASN A 372 72.60 44.68 -78.28
CA ASN A 372 72.19 44.33 -79.66
C ASN A 372 72.61 45.42 -80.68
N TRP A 373 72.43 46.65 -80.36
CA TRP A 373 72.91 47.76 -81.23
C TRP A 373 74.40 47.74 -81.45
N ILE A 374 75.21 47.54 -80.41
CA ILE A 374 76.65 47.48 -80.49
C ILE A 374 77.08 46.24 -81.29
N ALA A 375 76.37 45.09 -81.09
CA ALA A 375 76.66 43.87 -81.86
C ALA A 375 76.43 44.03 -83.39
N ILE A 376 75.31 44.73 -83.74
CA ILE A 376 75.00 45.06 -85.13
C ILE A 376 76.10 46.03 -85.72
N GLU A 377 76.50 47.08 -85.02
CA GLU A 377 77.48 48.04 -85.45
C GLU A 377 78.85 47.38 -85.67
N LYS A 378 79.22 46.35 -84.90
CA LYS A 378 80.47 45.67 -84.97
C LYS A 378 80.48 44.45 -85.92
N GLY A 379 79.28 44.03 -86.45
CA GLY A 379 79.13 42.85 -87.30
C GLY A 379 79.28 41.58 -86.55
N GLU A 380 78.98 41.50 -85.21
CA GLU A 380 79.09 40.31 -84.36
C GLU A 380 77.75 39.58 -84.27
N ASP A 381 77.44 38.88 -85.35
CA ASP A 381 76.09 38.19 -85.47
C ASP A 381 75.77 37.24 -84.31
N ARG A 382 76.80 36.55 -83.79
CA ARG A 382 76.62 35.61 -82.68
C ARG A 382 76.26 36.31 -81.37
N ILE A 383 76.76 37.49 -81.07
CA ILE A 383 76.40 38.26 -79.88
C ILE A 383 74.96 38.79 -80.02
N TYR A 384 74.60 39.22 -81.24
CA TYR A 384 73.25 39.67 -81.54
C TYR A 384 72.19 38.55 -81.34
N GLU A 385 72.48 37.36 -81.83
CA GLU A 385 71.62 36.20 -81.69
C GLU A 385 71.43 35.86 -80.23
N ILE A 386 72.48 35.67 -79.41
CA ILE A 386 72.39 35.36 -77.95
C ILE A 386 71.69 36.44 -77.19
N THR A 387 71.94 37.71 -77.43
CA THR A 387 71.26 38.75 -76.64
C THR A 387 69.81 38.93 -77.05
N THR A 388 69.39 38.61 -78.27
CA THR A 388 68.00 38.62 -78.73
C THR A 388 67.23 37.44 -78.12
N GLU A 389 67.82 36.27 -78.07
CA GLU A 389 67.24 35.13 -77.38
C GLU A 389 67.10 35.38 -75.89
N LEU A 390 68.12 35.97 -75.25
CA LEU A 390 68.05 36.31 -73.80
C LEU A 390 67.01 37.37 -73.55
N ALA A 391 66.88 38.40 -74.45
CA ALA A 391 65.81 39.42 -74.31
C ALA A 391 64.43 38.80 -74.49
N THR A 392 64.25 37.85 -75.35
CA THR A 392 63.03 37.08 -75.59
C THR A 392 62.66 36.26 -74.33
N PHE A 393 63.66 35.50 -73.82
CA PHE A 393 63.52 34.69 -72.64
C PHE A 393 63.04 35.59 -71.40
N TYR A 394 63.76 36.71 -71.14
CA TYR A 394 63.41 37.58 -70.06
C TYR A 394 62.06 38.27 -70.27
N ARG A 395 61.64 38.59 -71.50
CA ARG A 395 60.32 39.16 -71.81
C ARG A 395 59.22 38.22 -71.52
N THR A 396 59.36 36.94 -71.78
CA THR A 396 58.38 35.91 -71.52
C THR A 396 58.39 35.51 -70.03
N ALA A 397 59.57 35.30 -69.42
CA ALA A 397 59.74 34.89 -68.05
C ALA A 397 59.32 36.01 -67.02
N LEU A 398 59.46 37.31 -67.39
CA LEU A 398 59.07 38.45 -66.52
C LEU A 398 57.75 39.10 -66.95
N ASN A 399 56.92 38.46 -67.73
CA ASN A 399 55.69 38.96 -68.22
C ASN A 399 54.71 39.10 -66.98
N LYS A 400 54.28 40.28 -66.60
CA LYS A 400 53.55 40.54 -65.43
C LYS A 400 52.10 40.02 -65.52
N GLY A 401 51.80 39.04 -64.71
CA GLY A 401 50.40 38.88 -64.22
C GLY A 401 49.57 37.81 -64.89
N ILE A 402 50.14 36.92 -65.67
CA ILE A 402 49.37 35.78 -66.15
C ILE A 402 50.06 34.50 -65.59
N ASN A 403 49.50 34.02 -64.47
CA ASN A 403 49.93 32.76 -63.83
C ASN A 403 49.60 31.50 -64.65
N VAL A 404 48.96 31.67 -65.78
CA VAL A 404 48.65 30.58 -66.73
C VAL A 404 48.89 31.13 -68.11
N ASP A 405 50.05 30.85 -68.68
CA ASP A 405 50.30 31.19 -70.06
C ASP A 405 49.84 30.03 -70.97
N HIS A 406 49.52 30.39 -72.21
CA HIS A 406 49.25 29.35 -73.23
C HIS A 406 50.47 28.51 -73.47
N LEU A 407 50.28 27.21 -73.68
CA LEU A 407 51.34 26.23 -73.95
C LEU A 407 52.33 26.67 -75.00
N ASN A 408 51.91 27.44 -76.03
CA ASN A 408 52.75 27.99 -77.08
C ASN A 408 53.82 28.98 -76.53
N VAL A 409 53.50 29.77 -75.47
CA VAL A 409 54.42 30.69 -74.84
C VAL A 409 55.51 29.95 -74.08
N GLU A 410 55.14 28.89 -73.39
CA GLU A 410 56.09 28.01 -72.70
C GLU A 410 57.03 27.25 -73.69
N VAL A 411 56.49 26.83 -74.81
CA VAL A 411 57.30 26.19 -75.89
C VAL A 411 58.28 27.21 -76.50
N GLU A 412 57.89 28.47 -76.67
CA GLU A 412 58.80 29.56 -77.10
C GLU A 412 59.87 29.87 -76.05
N ASN A 413 59.53 29.89 -74.78
CA ASN A 413 60.49 30.06 -73.69
C ASN A 413 61.53 28.94 -73.66
N ILE A 414 61.12 27.67 -73.84
CA ILE A 414 62.05 26.55 -73.91
C ILE A 414 62.95 26.65 -75.13
N LYS A 415 62.40 27.03 -76.25
CA LYS A 415 63.21 27.23 -77.50
C LYS A 415 64.24 28.32 -77.36
N ALA A 416 63.94 29.43 -76.65
CA ALA A 416 64.85 30.51 -76.38
C ALA A 416 65.96 30.19 -75.36
N TYR A 417 65.73 29.14 -74.53
CA TYR A 417 66.64 28.67 -73.48
C TYR A 417 67.63 27.62 -73.97
N VAL A 418 67.27 26.81 -74.96
CA VAL A 418 68.12 25.76 -75.59
C VAL A 418 68.91 26.34 -76.71
#